data_1bb3b6e93b95857d695f473e156eeb78
#
_entry.id   1bb3b6e93b95857d695f473e156eeb78
#
_cell.length_a   1.000
_cell.length_b   1.000
_cell.length_c   1.000
_cell.angle_alpha   90.00
_cell.angle_beta   90.00
_cell.angle_gamma   90.00
#
_symmetry.space_group_name_H-M   'P 1'
#
loop_
_entity.id
_entity.type
_entity.pdbx_description
1 polymer ?
#
loop_
_entity_poly.entity_id
_entity_poly.type
_entity_poly.pdbx_seq_one_letter_code
_entity_poly.pdbx_strand_id
1 'polypeptide(L)' 'VTADKLVSNQSVYISALPTDIQLAVQLLEQGFAVGTEIELAHRAPFNGAIAFRLHNTKISISQSIARQITVKKKHT' A
#
# COMPACT_ATOMS: atom_id res chain seq x y z
N VAL A 1 11.27 2.46 2.54
CA VAL A 1 10.63 1.15 2.63
C VAL A 1 9.44 1.11 1.69
N THR A 2 9.17 -0.03 1.10
CA THR A 2 8.04 -0.20 0.18
C THR A 2 6.90 -0.95 0.87
N ALA A 3 5.69 -0.78 0.34
CA ALA A 3 4.48 -1.29 0.98
C ALA A 3 4.48 -2.81 1.15
N ASP A 4 5.17 -3.55 0.28
CA ASP A 4 5.25 -5.00 0.37
C ASP A 4 5.98 -5.49 1.62
N LYS A 5 6.73 -4.62 2.29
CA LYS A 5 7.50 -4.95 3.49
C LYS A 5 6.75 -4.66 4.79
N LEU A 6 5.51 -4.19 4.72
CA LEU A 6 4.75 -3.88 5.93
C LEU A 6 4.51 -5.13 6.78
N VAL A 7 4.47 -4.93 8.09
CA VAL A 7 4.10 -5.99 9.05
C VAL A 7 2.76 -5.65 9.68
N SER A 8 2.14 -6.66 10.28
CA SER A 8 0.82 -6.50 10.90
C SER A 8 0.85 -5.44 12.01
N ASN A 9 -0.25 -4.73 12.17
CA ASN A 9 -0.45 -3.73 13.21
C ASN A 9 0.49 -2.53 13.11
N GLN A 10 1.04 -2.30 11.92
CA GLN A 10 1.86 -1.13 11.65
C GLN A 10 1.15 -0.21 10.67
N SER A 11 0.93 1.04 11.08
CA SER A 11 0.39 2.07 10.20
C SER A 11 1.51 2.90 9.64
N VAL A 12 1.43 3.18 8.35
CA VAL A 12 2.42 4.00 7.66
C VAL A 12 1.71 4.96 6.71
N TYR A 13 2.42 5.97 6.25
CA TYR A 13 1.91 6.89 5.23
C TYR A 13 2.55 6.59 3.89
N ILE A 14 1.77 6.69 2.83
CA ILE A 14 2.29 6.60 1.47
C ILE A 14 3.11 7.86 1.20
N SER A 15 4.37 7.69 0.80
CA SER A 15 5.25 8.82 0.48
C SER A 15 5.48 8.98 -1.02
N ALA A 16 5.33 7.92 -1.81
CA ALA A 16 5.47 7.99 -3.26
C ALA A 16 4.69 6.87 -3.92
N LEU A 17 4.15 7.14 -5.08
CA LEU A 17 3.44 6.18 -5.92
C LEU A 17 4.36 5.72 -7.06
N PRO A 18 4.00 4.64 -7.79
CA PRO A 18 4.77 4.20 -8.94
C PRO A 18 4.95 5.32 -9.96
N THR A 19 6.04 5.27 -10.70
CA THR A 19 6.32 6.26 -11.74
C THR A 19 5.46 6.05 -13.00
N ASP A 20 4.95 4.84 -13.21
CA ASP A 20 4.01 4.55 -14.30
C ASP A 20 2.71 5.31 -14.03
N ILE A 21 2.37 6.25 -14.92
CA ILE A 21 1.22 7.14 -14.72
C ILE A 21 -0.09 6.35 -14.69
N GLN A 22 -0.24 5.37 -15.57
CA GLN A 22 -1.48 4.59 -15.61
C GLN A 22 -1.69 3.82 -14.31
N LEU A 23 -0.62 3.22 -13.79
CA LEU A 23 -0.69 2.48 -12.55
C LEU A 23 -0.96 3.43 -11.38
N ALA A 24 -0.30 4.59 -11.35
CA ALA A 24 -0.51 5.57 -10.30
C ALA A 24 -1.96 6.06 -10.28
N VAL A 25 -2.54 6.31 -11.46
CA VAL A 25 -3.94 6.74 -11.54
C VAL A 25 -4.88 5.66 -11.01
N GLN A 26 -4.65 4.40 -11.37
CA GLN A 26 -5.46 3.30 -10.87
C GLN A 26 -5.40 3.22 -9.34
N LEU A 27 -4.21 3.39 -8.77
CA LEU A 27 -4.04 3.37 -7.32
C LEU A 27 -4.74 4.55 -6.66
N LEU A 28 -4.63 5.73 -7.26
CA LEU A 28 -5.34 6.91 -6.75
C LEU A 28 -6.85 6.71 -6.74
N GLU A 29 -7.40 6.09 -7.77
CA GLU A 29 -8.83 5.79 -7.84
C GLU A 29 -9.26 4.85 -6.72
N GLN A 30 -8.37 3.98 -6.27
CA GLN A 30 -8.63 3.06 -5.17
C GLN A 30 -8.42 3.69 -3.80
N GLY A 31 -7.82 4.87 -3.75
CA GLY A 31 -7.57 5.56 -2.49
C GLY A 31 -6.10 5.60 -2.05
N PHE A 32 -5.19 5.00 -2.82
CA PHE A 32 -3.76 5.03 -2.50
C PHE A 32 -3.18 6.35 -3.01
N ALA A 33 -3.11 7.33 -2.14
CA ALA A 33 -2.59 8.65 -2.47
C ALA A 33 -1.43 8.99 -1.54
N VAL A 34 -0.53 9.86 -1.99
CA VAL A 34 0.56 10.35 -1.13
C VAL A 34 -0.05 11.03 0.10
N GLY A 35 0.43 10.65 1.27
CA GLY A 35 -0.08 11.15 2.54
C GLY A 35 -1.18 10.31 3.15
N THR A 36 -1.70 9.31 2.43
CA THR A 36 -2.73 8.44 2.96
C THR A 36 -2.12 7.42 3.93
N GLU A 37 -2.78 7.23 5.06
CA GLU A 37 -2.37 6.22 6.03
C GLU A 37 -2.90 4.86 5.62
N ILE A 38 -2.02 3.86 5.61
CA ILE A 38 -2.40 2.48 5.29
C ILE A 38 -1.80 1.54 6.32
N GLU A 39 -2.42 0.36 6.46
CA GLU A 39 -1.86 -0.70 7.28
C GLU A 39 -2.07 -2.04 6.58
N LEU A 40 -1.24 -3.01 6.95
CA LEU A 40 -1.36 -4.36 6.40
C LEU A 40 -2.58 -5.05 7.02
N ALA A 41 -3.51 -5.47 6.19
CA ALA A 41 -4.67 -6.23 6.64
C ALA A 41 -4.41 -7.73 6.52
N HIS A 42 -3.86 -8.18 5.40
CA HIS A 42 -3.72 -9.61 5.14
C HIS A 42 -2.75 -9.85 3.99
N ARG A 43 -2.00 -10.94 4.07
CA ARG A 43 -1.16 -11.43 2.97
C ARG A 43 -1.69 -12.77 2.52
N ALA A 44 -1.95 -12.92 1.22
CA ALA A 44 -2.29 -14.21 0.66
C ALA A 44 -1.03 -15.11 0.64
N PRO A 45 -1.19 -16.42 0.78
CA PRO A 45 -0.04 -17.32 0.74
C PRO A 45 0.58 -17.39 -0.66
N PHE A 46 1.77 -17.96 -0.73
CA PHE A 46 2.48 -18.24 -2.00
C PHE A 46 2.72 -16.96 -2.82
N ASN A 47 3.16 -15.89 -2.15
CA ASN A 47 3.42 -14.60 -2.80
C ASN A 47 2.21 -14.03 -3.52
N GLY A 48 1.02 -14.32 -3.00
CA GLY A 48 -0.21 -13.79 -3.56
C GLY A 48 -0.42 -12.31 -3.24
N ALA A 49 -1.64 -11.85 -3.49
CA ALA A 49 -1.99 -10.44 -3.28
C ALA A 49 -1.83 -10.04 -1.82
N ILE A 50 -1.57 -8.75 -1.60
CA ILE A 50 -1.49 -8.16 -0.28
C ILE A 50 -2.67 -7.24 -0.09
N ALA A 51 -3.45 -7.45 0.98
CA ALA A 51 -4.57 -6.59 1.30
C ALA A 51 -4.13 -5.51 2.27
N PHE A 52 -4.43 -4.27 1.93
CA PHE A 52 -4.16 -3.12 2.79
C PHE A 52 -5.48 -2.52 3.25
N ARG A 53 -5.49 -2.03 4.48
CA ARG A 53 -6.65 -1.30 5.01
C ARG A 53 -6.39 0.19 4.91
N LEU A 54 -7.32 0.90 4.29
CA LEU A 54 -7.29 2.36 4.19
C LEU A 54 -8.72 2.87 4.10
N HIS A 55 -9.00 3.97 4.78
CA HIS A 55 -10.35 4.58 4.79
C HIS A 55 -11.46 3.58 5.14
N ASN A 56 -11.19 2.69 6.10
CA ASN A 56 -12.13 1.64 6.53
C ASN A 56 -12.48 0.64 5.42
N THR A 57 -11.63 0.53 4.42
CA THR A 57 -11.83 -0.35 3.27
C THR A 57 -10.59 -1.24 3.13
N LYS A 58 -10.80 -2.48 2.73
CA LYS A 58 -9.70 -3.38 2.38
C LYS A 58 -9.54 -3.41 0.87
N ILE A 59 -8.32 -3.20 0.40
CA ILE A 59 -8.01 -3.25 -1.03
C ILE A 59 -6.81 -4.16 -1.22
N SER A 60 -6.93 -5.13 -2.12
CA SER A 60 -5.87 -6.07 -2.42
C SER A 60 -5.14 -5.65 -3.70
N ILE A 61 -3.81 -5.66 -3.65
CA ILE A 61 -2.98 -5.39 -4.81
C ILE A 61 -1.90 -6.46 -4.90
N SER A 62 -1.33 -6.63 -6.09
CA SER A 62 -0.27 -7.62 -6.27
C SER A 62 1.00 -7.19 -5.54
N GLN A 63 1.85 -8.15 -5.22
CA GLN A 63 3.14 -7.85 -4.62
C GLN A 63 3.99 -6.94 -5.49
N SER A 64 3.96 -7.16 -6.81
CA SER A 64 4.78 -6.34 -7.71
C SER A 64 4.35 -4.88 -7.69
N ILE A 65 3.06 -4.61 -7.53
CA ILE A 65 2.56 -3.24 -7.39
C ILE A 65 2.94 -2.68 -6.02
N ALA A 66 2.78 -3.47 -4.97
CA ALA A 66 3.12 -3.01 -3.62
C ALA A 66 4.60 -2.63 -3.50
N ARG A 67 5.49 -3.31 -4.22
CA ARG A 67 6.92 -2.96 -4.23
C ARG A 67 7.19 -1.59 -4.82
N GLN A 68 6.27 -1.05 -5.59
CA GLN A 68 6.42 0.26 -6.24
C GLN A 68 5.82 1.40 -5.42
N ILE A 69 5.18 1.09 -4.29
CA ILE A 69 4.61 2.11 -3.41
C ILE A 69 5.58 2.32 -2.25
N THR A 70 6.10 3.54 -2.12
CA THR A 70 7.02 3.88 -1.04
C THR A 70 6.22 4.40 0.14
N VAL A 71 6.59 3.96 1.34
CA VAL A 71 5.89 4.33 2.56
C VAL A 71 6.88 4.86 3.59
N LYS A 72 6.36 5.65 4.53
CA LYS A 72 7.11 6.18 5.67
C LYS A 72 6.43 5.78 6.95
N LYS A 73 7.21 5.51 7.98
CA LYS A 73 6.68 5.22 9.30
C LYS A 73 5.90 6.41 9.83
N LYS A 74 4.82 6.11 10.53
CA LYS A 74 4.05 7.13 11.23
C LYS A 74 4.85 7.57 12.46
N HIS A 75 5.05 8.88 12.60
CA HIS A 75 5.67 9.45 13.79
C HIS A 75 4.61 9.66 14.87
N THR A 76 4.96 9.27 16.08
CA THR A 76 4.08 9.50 17.24
C THR A 76 4.69 10.55 18.15
#